data_7eacadc2a99181ecbec3641e8e38d883
#
_entry.id   7eacadc2a99181ecbec3641e8e38d883
#
_cell.length_a   1.000
_cell.length_b   1.000
_cell.length_c   1.000
_cell.angle_alpha   90.00
_cell.angle_beta   90.00
_cell.angle_gamma   90.00
#
_symmetry.space_group_name_H-M   'P 1'
#
loop_
_entity.id
_entity.type
_entity.pdbx_description
1 polymer ?
#
loop_
_entity_poly.entity_id
_entity_poly.type
_entity_poly.pdbx_seq_one_letter_code
_entity_poly.pdbx_strand_id
1 'polypeptide(L)'
;MNRKLWALVTLVMVTAPVWGAAETYTIDPVHSSVDFTVRYMMLSNVRGSFNTFEGTIVYDPEDITKSSVNVTIKVASIDTANDKRDEHLRNPDFFDAAAYPDITFKSTQVAKKGDGYVATGTLTMRGVAKTVSIPFEILGKMKDMQGKTRLGVQGRVKLNRMDYGVSWSRTLDTGGVVVGEEVTVDLDIQGVQVK
;
A
#
# COMPACT_ATOMS: atom_id res chain seq x y z
N MET A 1 -39.02 -13.39 -69.22
CA MET A 1 -38.05 -14.22 -68.50
C MET A 1 -37.33 -13.29 -67.46
N ASN A 2 -37.90 -13.13 -66.23
CA ASN A 2 -37.41 -12.17 -65.22
C ASN A 2 -36.54 -12.90 -64.19
N ARG A 3 -35.21 -12.68 -64.23
CA ARG A 3 -34.27 -13.16 -63.25
C ARG A 3 -34.22 -12.14 -62.11
N LYS A 4 -34.82 -12.47 -60.95
CA LYS A 4 -34.66 -11.73 -59.69
C LYS A 4 -33.28 -12.07 -59.09
N LEU A 5 -32.35 -11.09 -59.07
CA LEU A 5 -31.11 -11.17 -58.27
C LEU A 5 -31.46 -10.94 -56.79
N TRP A 6 -31.21 -11.93 -55.99
CA TRP A 6 -31.20 -11.77 -54.51
C TRP A 6 -29.80 -11.35 -54.07
N ALA A 7 -29.66 -10.11 -53.63
CA ALA A 7 -28.43 -9.65 -52.98
C ALA A 7 -28.39 -10.18 -51.56
N LEU A 8 -27.40 -11.06 -51.26
CA LEU A 8 -27.13 -11.55 -49.92
C LEU A 8 -26.35 -10.45 -49.18
N VAL A 9 -27.00 -9.74 -48.26
CA VAL A 9 -26.33 -8.79 -47.35
C VAL A 9 -25.76 -9.58 -46.20
N THR A 10 -24.44 -9.80 -46.22
CA THR A 10 -23.69 -10.40 -45.10
C THR A 10 -23.48 -9.34 -44.01
N LEU A 11 -24.24 -9.45 -42.93
CA LEU A 11 -24.05 -8.61 -41.74
C LEU A 11 -22.79 -9.08 -40.99
N VAL A 12 -21.69 -8.35 -41.14
CA VAL A 12 -20.48 -8.57 -40.34
C VAL A 12 -20.71 -7.99 -38.96
N MET A 13 -20.97 -8.85 -37.95
CA MET A 13 -20.97 -8.44 -36.56
C MET A 13 -19.54 -8.16 -36.13
N VAL A 14 -19.18 -6.90 -36.00
CA VAL A 14 -17.95 -6.45 -35.35
C VAL A 14 -18.18 -6.55 -33.83
N THR A 15 -17.69 -7.62 -33.21
CA THR A 15 -17.65 -7.71 -31.76
C THR A 15 -16.53 -6.78 -31.27
N ALA A 16 -16.92 -5.63 -30.72
CA ALA A 16 -15.98 -4.77 -30.01
C ALA A 16 -15.39 -5.57 -28.79
N PRO A 17 -14.07 -5.55 -28.57
CA PRO A 17 -13.51 -6.15 -27.37
C PRO A 17 -14.11 -5.44 -26.15
N VAL A 18 -14.76 -6.20 -25.27
CA VAL A 18 -15.16 -5.73 -23.94
C VAL A 18 -13.86 -5.64 -23.13
N TRP A 19 -13.26 -4.47 -23.12
CA TRP A 19 -12.12 -4.19 -22.26
C TRP A 19 -12.63 -4.25 -20.83
N GLY A 20 -12.05 -5.12 -20.04
CA GLY A 20 -12.36 -5.22 -18.62
C GLY A 20 -12.14 -3.85 -17.97
N ALA A 21 -13.18 -3.30 -17.36
CA ALA A 21 -13.05 -2.03 -16.64
C ALA A 21 -12.17 -2.23 -15.40
N ALA A 22 -11.35 -1.22 -15.08
CA ALA A 22 -10.61 -1.21 -13.84
C ALA A 22 -11.54 -1.40 -12.63
N GLU A 23 -11.16 -2.26 -11.73
CA GLU A 23 -11.93 -2.64 -10.54
C GLU A 23 -11.49 -1.79 -9.35
N THR A 24 -12.43 -1.28 -8.58
CA THR A 24 -12.13 -0.48 -7.38
C THR A 24 -12.36 -1.32 -6.12
N TYR A 25 -11.40 -1.27 -5.20
CA TYR A 25 -11.42 -1.97 -3.93
C TYR A 25 -11.20 -0.98 -2.79
N THR A 26 -11.99 -1.10 -1.73
CA THR A 26 -11.72 -0.44 -0.44
C THR A 26 -10.92 -1.39 0.43
N ILE A 27 -9.86 -0.91 1.08
CA ILE A 27 -9.06 -1.71 2.01
C ILE A 27 -9.94 -2.15 3.19
N ASP A 28 -9.88 -3.44 3.52
CA ASP A 28 -10.54 -4.04 4.68
C ASP A 28 -9.56 -4.05 5.87
N PRO A 29 -9.68 -3.14 6.84
CA PRO A 29 -8.72 -3.06 7.94
C PRO A 29 -8.77 -4.25 8.91
N VAL A 30 -9.86 -5.04 8.86
CA VAL A 30 -10.00 -6.23 9.72
C VAL A 30 -9.12 -7.38 9.26
N HIS A 31 -8.87 -7.46 7.94
CA HIS A 31 -8.08 -8.52 7.31
C HIS A 31 -6.81 -7.98 6.66
N SER A 32 -6.34 -6.83 7.09
CA SER A 32 -5.12 -6.20 6.58
C SER A 32 -4.21 -5.79 7.73
N SER A 33 -2.93 -5.68 7.47
CA SER A 33 -1.96 -5.15 8.41
C SER A 33 -0.96 -4.20 7.74
N VAL A 34 -0.51 -3.23 8.54
CA VAL A 34 0.60 -2.32 8.22
C VAL A 34 1.59 -2.43 9.38
N ASP A 35 2.58 -3.31 9.21
CA ASP A 35 3.54 -3.65 10.24
C ASP A 35 4.90 -3.02 9.96
N PHE A 36 5.69 -2.79 11.01
CA PHE A 36 7.04 -2.32 10.86
C PHE A 36 8.01 -3.00 11.82
N THR A 37 9.28 -3.02 11.43
CA THR A 37 10.38 -3.54 12.23
C THR A 37 11.56 -2.58 12.18
N VAL A 38 12.11 -2.23 13.33
CA VAL A 38 13.30 -1.39 13.45
C VAL A 38 14.34 -2.03 14.37
N ARG A 39 15.63 -1.86 14.06
CA ARG A 39 16.73 -2.34 14.90
C ARG A 39 16.86 -1.50 16.14
N TYR A 40 17.00 -2.14 17.32
CA TYR A 40 17.19 -1.48 18.60
C TYR A 40 18.52 -1.91 19.23
N MET A 41 19.36 -0.93 19.60
CA MET A 41 20.71 -1.10 20.17
C MET A 41 21.61 -2.06 19.38
N MET A 42 21.33 -2.27 18.09
CA MET A 42 21.99 -3.25 17.23
C MET A 42 21.84 -4.73 17.71
N LEU A 43 21.09 -4.99 18.77
CA LEU A 43 20.95 -6.30 19.42
C LEU A 43 19.64 -7.00 19.09
N SER A 44 18.51 -6.24 19.05
CA SER A 44 17.18 -6.80 18.89
C SER A 44 16.37 -6.02 17.85
N ASN A 45 15.19 -6.52 17.53
CA ASN A 45 14.22 -5.82 16.71
C ASN A 45 13.02 -5.40 17.57
N VAL A 46 12.64 -4.14 17.49
CA VAL A 46 11.32 -3.68 17.90
C VAL A 46 10.38 -3.84 16.71
N ARG A 47 9.22 -4.44 16.96
CA ARG A 47 8.12 -4.57 16.01
C ARG A 47 6.94 -3.75 16.48
N GLY A 48 6.17 -3.27 15.54
CA GLY A 48 4.91 -2.57 15.81
C GLY A 48 4.05 -2.54 14.58
N SER A 49 2.84 -2.03 14.76
CA SER A 49 1.83 -1.87 13.71
C SER A 49 1.17 -0.51 13.80
N PHE A 50 0.47 -0.15 12.73
CA PHE A 50 -0.53 0.92 12.75
C PHE A 50 -1.90 0.29 12.62
N ASN A 51 -2.72 0.40 13.67
CA ASN A 51 -3.98 -0.32 13.80
C ASN A 51 -5.17 0.40 13.12
N THR A 52 -4.99 1.64 12.64
CA THR A 52 -6.03 2.41 11.96
C THR A 52 -5.50 2.97 10.64
N PHE A 53 -6.03 2.46 9.57
CA PHE A 53 -5.73 2.90 8.22
C PHE A 53 -6.92 2.65 7.30
N GLU A 54 -6.96 3.39 6.21
CA GLU A 54 -7.97 3.26 5.16
C GLU A 54 -7.33 3.51 3.79
N GLY A 55 -7.99 3.05 2.74
CA GLY A 55 -7.49 3.32 1.41
C GLY A 55 -8.32 2.69 0.31
N THR A 56 -7.93 3.02 -0.91
CA THR A 56 -8.56 2.54 -2.13
C THR A 56 -7.49 1.99 -3.07
N ILE A 57 -7.78 0.84 -3.67
CA ILE A 57 -6.99 0.24 -4.73
C ILE A 57 -7.85 0.23 -5.98
N VAL A 58 -7.34 0.84 -7.05
CA VAL A 58 -7.87 0.64 -8.41
C VAL A 58 -6.98 -0.40 -9.07
N TYR A 59 -7.56 -1.50 -9.49
CA TYR A 59 -6.85 -2.62 -10.09
C TYR A 59 -7.37 -2.90 -11.50
N ASP A 60 -6.50 -2.82 -12.49
CA ASP A 60 -6.79 -3.23 -13.85
C ASP A 60 -6.05 -4.56 -14.12
N PRO A 61 -6.78 -5.68 -14.23
CA PRO A 61 -6.16 -6.99 -14.45
C PRO A 61 -5.55 -7.16 -15.84
N GLU A 62 -5.97 -6.34 -16.82
CA GLU A 62 -5.50 -6.39 -18.20
C GLU A 62 -4.26 -5.51 -18.41
N ASP A 63 -4.20 -4.39 -17.67
CA ASP A 63 -3.10 -3.43 -17.77
C ASP A 63 -2.76 -2.86 -16.39
N ILE A 64 -1.81 -3.49 -15.72
CA ILE A 64 -1.37 -3.08 -14.37
C ILE A 64 -0.94 -1.62 -14.30
N THR A 65 -0.52 -1.02 -15.42
CA THR A 65 -0.06 0.38 -15.43
C THR A 65 -1.20 1.38 -15.22
N LYS A 66 -2.46 0.94 -15.39
CA LYS A 66 -3.67 1.71 -15.09
C LYS A 66 -4.13 1.55 -13.63
N SER A 67 -3.46 0.69 -12.88
CA SER A 67 -3.75 0.50 -11.45
C SER A 67 -3.20 1.63 -10.63
N SER A 68 -3.81 1.86 -9.47
CA SER A 68 -3.36 2.87 -8.50
C SER A 68 -3.75 2.49 -7.08
N VAL A 69 -3.04 3.08 -6.12
CA VAL A 69 -3.35 2.90 -4.69
C VAL A 69 -3.23 4.25 -3.98
N ASN A 70 -4.15 4.48 -3.05
CA ASN A 70 -4.17 5.64 -2.18
C ASN A 70 -4.50 5.17 -0.77
N VAL A 71 -3.63 5.48 0.21
CA VAL A 71 -3.74 5.01 1.60
C VAL A 71 -3.50 6.17 2.55
N THR A 72 -4.28 6.20 3.63
CA THR A 72 -4.08 7.06 4.80
C THR A 72 -3.97 6.19 6.04
N ILE A 73 -2.93 6.41 6.83
CA ILE A 73 -2.64 5.69 8.08
C ILE A 73 -2.67 6.70 9.22
N LYS A 74 -3.40 6.44 10.29
CA LYS A 74 -3.46 7.29 11.48
C LYS A 74 -2.24 7.07 12.37
N VAL A 75 -1.41 8.08 12.52
CA VAL A 75 -0.19 8.02 13.35
C VAL A 75 -0.50 7.65 14.80
N ALA A 76 -1.60 8.17 15.34
CA ALA A 76 -2.02 7.89 16.72
C ALA A 76 -2.31 6.41 16.99
N SER A 77 -2.52 5.59 15.95
CA SER A 77 -2.81 4.16 16.06
C SER A 77 -1.58 3.28 16.16
N ILE A 78 -0.39 3.88 16.30
CA ILE A 78 0.87 3.12 16.47
C ILE A 78 0.81 2.29 17.74
N ASP A 79 1.18 1.02 17.61
CA ASP A 79 1.18 0.04 18.68
C ASP A 79 2.43 -0.83 18.57
N THR A 80 3.22 -0.88 19.62
CA THR A 80 4.41 -1.71 19.73
C THR A 80 4.32 -2.67 20.91
N ALA A 81 3.12 -2.89 21.46
CA ALA A 81 2.85 -3.64 22.69
C ALA A 81 3.58 -3.07 23.92
N ASN A 82 3.75 -1.74 23.97
CA ASN A 82 4.32 -1.03 25.11
C ASN A 82 3.83 0.42 25.14
N ASP A 83 2.89 0.71 26.03
CA ASP A 83 2.19 2.01 26.13
C ASP A 83 3.14 3.20 26.25
N LYS A 84 4.20 3.08 27.07
CA LYS A 84 5.17 4.18 27.27
C LYS A 84 5.96 4.48 26.00
N ARG A 85 6.32 3.43 25.24
CA ARG A 85 7.00 3.60 23.97
C ARG A 85 6.05 4.18 22.94
N ASP A 86 4.83 3.72 22.87
CA ASP A 86 3.81 4.19 21.94
C ASP A 86 3.46 5.67 22.19
N GLU A 87 3.37 6.07 23.45
CA GLU A 87 3.24 7.48 23.82
C GLU A 87 4.44 8.30 23.32
N HIS A 88 5.67 7.84 23.55
CA HIS A 88 6.87 8.52 23.08
C HIS A 88 6.95 8.58 21.56
N LEU A 89 6.54 7.53 20.84
CA LEU A 89 6.48 7.52 19.38
C LEU A 89 5.49 8.55 18.82
N ARG A 90 4.41 8.86 19.55
CA ARG A 90 3.44 9.90 19.13
C ARG A 90 3.93 11.32 19.39
N ASN A 91 4.94 11.53 20.24
CA ASN A 91 5.44 12.83 20.63
C ASN A 91 6.28 13.52 19.54
N PRO A 92 6.59 14.83 19.67
CA PRO A 92 7.42 15.59 18.72
C PRO A 92 8.83 15.00 18.49
N ASP A 93 9.36 14.21 19.44
CA ASP A 93 10.64 13.51 19.28
C ASP A 93 10.62 12.52 18.08
N PHE A 94 9.44 11.94 17.78
CA PHE A 94 9.27 10.97 16.71
C PHE A 94 8.28 11.45 15.65
N PHE A 95 7.07 10.93 15.68
CA PHE A 95 6.09 11.19 14.60
C PHE A 95 5.36 12.52 14.75
N ASP A 96 5.29 13.08 15.97
CA ASP A 96 4.54 14.32 16.26
C ASP A 96 3.08 14.22 15.78
N ALA A 97 2.38 13.23 16.32
CA ALA A 97 1.02 12.88 15.89
C ALA A 97 0.01 14.03 16.03
N ALA A 98 0.27 14.98 16.91
CA ALA A 98 -0.58 16.16 17.11
C ALA A 98 -0.46 17.13 15.93
N ALA A 99 0.74 17.34 15.40
CA ALA A 99 0.98 18.21 14.25
C ALA A 99 0.80 17.47 12.90
N TYR A 100 1.13 16.17 12.88
CA TYR A 100 1.10 15.35 11.68
C TYR A 100 0.30 14.06 11.94
N PRO A 101 -1.04 14.14 11.97
CA PRO A 101 -1.89 13.01 12.36
C PRO A 101 -1.88 11.85 11.38
N ASP A 102 -1.47 12.09 10.13
CA ASP A 102 -1.59 11.13 9.05
C ASP A 102 -0.24 10.86 8.36
N ILE A 103 -0.01 9.57 8.04
CA ILE A 103 0.93 9.14 7.02
C ILE A 103 0.11 8.80 5.78
N THR A 104 0.50 9.32 4.61
CA THR A 104 -0.23 9.06 3.37
C THR A 104 0.69 8.52 2.29
N PHE A 105 0.16 7.59 1.49
CA PHE A 105 0.81 7.15 0.26
C PHE A 105 -0.15 7.27 -0.92
N LYS A 106 0.30 7.91 -1.99
CA LYS A 106 -0.44 8.02 -3.24
C LYS A 106 0.46 7.59 -4.40
N SER A 107 0.11 6.50 -5.06
CA SER A 107 0.86 6.03 -6.23
C SER A 107 0.71 7.00 -7.41
N THR A 108 1.80 7.17 -8.14
CA THR A 108 1.84 7.89 -9.42
C THR A 108 2.03 6.94 -10.59
N GLN A 109 2.53 5.74 -10.31
CA GLN A 109 2.79 4.71 -11.30
C GLN A 109 2.74 3.33 -10.67
N VAL A 110 2.18 2.36 -11.38
CA VAL A 110 2.31 0.93 -11.08
C VAL A 110 2.90 0.25 -12.31
N ALA A 111 3.87 -0.63 -12.10
CA ALA A 111 4.55 -1.32 -13.19
C ALA A 111 4.90 -2.76 -12.79
N LYS A 112 5.07 -3.64 -13.78
CA LYS A 112 5.60 -4.98 -13.58
C LYS A 112 7.11 -4.90 -13.32
N LYS A 113 7.61 -5.69 -12.35
CA LYS A 113 9.04 -5.78 -12.01
C LYS A 113 9.40 -7.22 -11.64
N GLY A 114 10.12 -7.90 -12.53
CA GLY A 114 10.38 -9.34 -12.37
C GLY A 114 9.09 -10.14 -12.35
N ASP A 115 8.95 -11.01 -11.36
CA ASP A 115 7.74 -11.84 -11.17
C ASP A 115 6.62 -11.09 -10.42
N GLY A 116 6.92 -9.95 -9.81
CA GLY A 116 5.98 -9.11 -9.06
C GLY A 116 5.75 -7.75 -9.72
N TYR A 117 5.39 -6.78 -8.90
CA TYR A 117 5.04 -5.42 -9.30
C TYR A 117 5.74 -4.39 -8.42
N VAL A 118 5.71 -3.15 -8.85
CA VAL A 118 6.16 -2.01 -8.05
C VAL A 118 5.15 -0.87 -8.16
N ALA A 119 4.74 -0.32 -7.03
CA ALA A 119 3.99 0.93 -6.94
C ALA A 119 4.96 2.05 -6.57
N THR A 120 5.16 3.00 -7.47
CA THR A 120 5.93 4.21 -7.22
C THR A 120 4.97 5.36 -6.93
N GLY A 121 5.25 6.13 -5.90
CA GLY A 121 4.34 7.20 -5.48
C GLY A 121 4.94 8.11 -4.42
N THR A 122 4.14 9.04 -3.95
CA THR A 122 4.52 9.98 -2.89
C THR A 122 4.10 9.42 -1.54
N LEU A 123 5.07 9.19 -0.66
CA LEU A 123 4.88 8.91 0.76
C LEU A 123 5.08 10.22 1.53
N THR A 124 4.07 10.64 2.27
CA THR A 124 4.15 11.79 3.17
C THR A 124 4.10 11.31 4.60
N MET A 125 5.11 11.67 5.39
CA MET A 125 5.22 11.33 6.80
C MET A 125 5.82 12.52 7.54
N ARG A 126 5.24 12.91 8.67
CA ARG A 126 5.70 14.05 9.47
C ARG A 126 5.89 15.33 8.63
N GLY A 127 4.95 15.60 7.71
CA GLY A 127 4.99 16.77 6.79
C GLY A 127 6.02 16.68 5.65
N VAL A 128 6.85 15.64 5.61
CA VAL A 128 7.87 15.46 4.56
C VAL A 128 7.34 14.49 3.49
N ALA A 129 7.33 14.94 2.24
CA ALA A 129 6.89 14.15 1.10
C ALA A 129 8.10 13.67 0.28
N LYS A 130 8.18 12.37 0.02
CA LYS A 130 9.23 11.76 -0.82
C LYS A 130 8.66 10.73 -1.77
N THR A 131 9.29 10.59 -2.93
CA THR A 131 8.97 9.51 -3.85
C THR A 131 9.57 8.21 -3.34
N VAL A 132 8.72 7.18 -3.19
CA VAL A 132 9.13 5.83 -2.83
C VAL A 132 8.62 4.82 -3.84
N SER A 133 9.31 3.68 -3.95
CA SER A 133 8.90 2.55 -4.77
C SER A 133 8.68 1.36 -3.85
N ILE A 134 7.46 0.86 -3.80
CA ILE A 134 7.03 -0.25 -2.95
C ILE A 134 6.87 -1.49 -3.82
N PRO A 135 7.77 -2.48 -3.74
CA PRO A 135 7.58 -3.79 -4.36
C PRO A 135 6.39 -4.50 -3.73
N PHE A 136 5.59 -5.17 -4.55
CA PHE A 136 4.45 -5.93 -4.07
C PHE A 136 4.11 -7.10 -5.01
N GLU A 137 3.31 -8.02 -4.48
CA GLU A 137 2.75 -9.17 -5.18
C GLU A 137 1.23 -9.15 -5.04
N ILE A 138 0.53 -9.64 -6.06
CA ILE A 138 -0.90 -9.89 -6.01
C ILE A 138 -1.07 -11.37 -5.65
N LEU A 139 -1.58 -11.65 -4.45
CA LEU A 139 -1.77 -13.01 -3.95
C LEU A 139 -2.94 -13.72 -4.65
N GLY A 140 -3.89 -12.95 -5.12
CA GLY A 140 -5.04 -13.47 -5.84
C GLY A 140 -6.32 -12.66 -5.64
N LYS A 141 -7.36 -13.12 -6.33
CA LYS A 141 -8.72 -12.57 -6.26
C LYS A 141 -9.70 -13.70 -6.05
N MET A 142 -10.62 -13.55 -5.09
CA MET A 142 -11.64 -14.56 -4.79
C MET A 142 -12.93 -13.93 -4.29
N LYS A 143 -14.03 -14.69 -4.36
CA LYS A 143 -15.29 -14.30 -3.70
C LYS A 143 -15.33 -14.85 -2.28
N ASP A 144 -15.72 -14.01 -1.34
CA ASP A 144 -16.00 -14.43 0.03
C ASP A 144 -17.36 -15.13 0.16
N MET A 145 -17.69 -15.57 1.38
CA MET A 145 -18.95 -16.28 1.68
C MET A 145 -20.19 -15.40 1.47
N GLN A 146 -20.05 -14.08 1.45
CA GLN A 146 -21.12 -13.13 1.16
C GLN A 146 -21.19 -12.76 -0.34
N GLY A 147 -20.35 -13.40 -1.19
CA GLY A 147 -20.29 -13.15 -2.63
C GLY A 147 -19.58 -11.87 -3.03
N LYS A 148 -18.90 -11.17 -2.08
CA LYS A 148 -18.05 -10.00 -2.39
C LYS A 148 -16.72 -10.45 -2.94
N THR A 149 -16.24 -9.80 -4.00
CA THR A 149 -14.90 -10.04 -4.52
C THR A 149 -13.86 -9.39 -3.61
N ARG A 150 -12.84 -10.16 -3.27
CA ARG A 150 -11.68 -9.71 -2.48
C ARG A 150 -10.40 -9.83 -3.29
N LEU A 151 -9.50 -8.87 -3.10
CA LEU A 151 -8.17 -8.82 -3.71
C LEU A 151 -7.14 -8.87 -2.59
N GLY A 152 -6.20 -9.84 -2.65
CA GLY A 152 -5.07 -9.93 -1.72
C GLY A 152 -3.79 -9.37 -2.33
N VAL A 153 -3.09 -8.51 -1.59
CA VAL A 153 -1.83 -7.88 -1.98
C VAL A 153 -0.86 -7.94 -0.82
N GLN A 154 0.39 -8.32 -1.08
CA GLN A 154 1.47 -8.33 -0.09
C GLN A 154 2.63 -7.49 -0.59
N GLY A 155 3.22 -6.67 0.28
CA GLY A 155 4.34 -5.82 -0.07
C GLY A 155 5.34 -5.67 1.08
N ARG A 156 6.59 -5.34 0.72
CA ARG A 156 7.64 -5.03 1.69
C ARG A 156 8.52 -3.91 1.17
N VAL A 157 8.80 -2.93 2.01
CA VAL A 157 9.70 -1.82 1.68
C VAL A 157 10.59 -1.49 2.86
N LYS A 158 11.80 -0.99 2.57
CA LYS A 158 12.71 -0.43 3.55
C LYS A 158 12.75 1.09 3.37
N LEU A 159 12.61 1.80 4.46
CA LEU A 159 12.60 3.25 4.52
C LEU A 159 13.67 3.73 5.50
N ASN A 160 14.35 4.82 5.18
CA ASN A 160 15.15 5.54 6.18
C ASN A 160 14.24 6.54 6.88
N ARG A 161 13.98 6.34 8.19
CA ARG A 161 13.11 7.21 8.99
C ARG A 161 13.65 8.63 9.14
N MET A 162 14.97 8.78 9.09
CA MET A 162 15.64 10.09 9.17
C MET A 162 15.25 11.00 8.01
N ASP A 163 14.98 10.42 6.85
CA ASP A 163 14.52 11.12 5.65
C ASP A 163 13.20 11.86 5.83
N TYR A 164 12.43 11.51 6.84
CA TYR A 164 11.13 12.10 7.18
C TYR A 164 11.16 12.90 8.49
N GLY A 165 12.36 13.16 9.04
CA GLY A 165 12.50 13.88 10.28
C GLY A 165 12.07 13.10 11.54
N VAL A 166 11.83 11.79 11.44
CA VAL A 166 11.66 10.88 12.59
C VAL A 166 13.05 10.54 13.12
N SER A 167 13.71 11.53 13.74
CA SER A 167 15.17 11.54 13.89
C SER A 167 15.68 11.20 15.29
N TRP A 168 14.78 11.02 16.27
CA TRP A 168 15.23 10.73 17.63
C TRP A 168 16.11 9.47 17.68
N SER A 169 17.27 9.61 18.27
CA SER A 169 18.17 8.53 18.65
C SER A 169 19.18 9.04 19.69
N ARG A 170 19.92 8.13 20.31
CA ARG A 170 21.08 8.43 21.15
C ARG A 170 22.25 7.58 20.67
N THR A 171 23.45 8.13 20.77
CA THR A 171 24.68 7.38 20.56
C THR A 171 24.97 6.54 21.79
N LEU A 172 25.39 5.31 21.61
CA LEU A 172 25.84 4.43 22.67
C LEU A 172 27.32 4.71 23.01
N ASP A 173 27.72 4.56 24.26
CA ASP A 173 29.12 4.74 24.70
C ASP A 173 30.07 3.76 23.98
N THR A 174 29.57 2.62 23.56
CA THR A 174 30.30 1.59 22.80
C THR A 174 30.35 1.85 21.29
N GLY A 175 29.85 3.00 20.84
CA GLY A 175 29.57 3.29 19.41
C GLY A 175 28.28 2.66 18.92
N GLY A 176 27.68 3.24 17.88
CA GLY A 176 26.40 2.84 17.33
C GLY A 176 25.22 3.66 17.84
N VAL A 177 24.03 3.34 17.40
CA VAL A 177 22.79 4.08 17.68
C VAL A 177 21.79 3.24 18.47
N VAL A 178 21.01 3.90 19.34
CA VAL A 178 19.94 3.23 20.10
C VAL A 178 18.83 2.75 19.17
N VAL A 179 18.43 3.57 18.20
CA VAL A 179 17.37 3.22 17.23
C VAL A 179 17.95 3.27 15.83
N GLY A 180 17.85 2.17 15.09
CA GLY A 180 18.30 2.07 13.70
C GLY A 180 17.58 3.08 12.79
N GLU A 181 18.24 3.47 11.72
CA GLU A 181 17.68 4.42 10.76
C GLU A 181 16.77 3.74 9.74
N GLU A 182 17.13 2.52 9.33
CA GLU A 182 16.34 1.71 8.41
C GLU A 182 15.18 1.06 9.16
N VAL A 183 13.98 1.25 8.61
CA VAL A 183 12.74 0.60 9.06
C VAL A 183 12.23 -0.28 7.92
N THR A 184 12.01 -1.55 8.21
CA THR A 184 11.31 -2.45 7.29
C THR A 184 9.82 -2.32 7.54
N VAL A 185 9.04 -2.07 6.48
CA VAL A 185 7.58 -2.03 6.52
C VAL A 185 7.05 -3.23 5.75
N ASP A 186 6.21 -4.02 6.40
CA ASP A 186 5.50 -5.16 5.85
C ASP A 186 4.02 -4.80 5.68
N LEU A 187 3.49 -5.07 4.50
CA LEU A 187 2.11 -4.77 4.12
C LEU A 187 1.42 -6.07 3.74
N ASP A 188 0.33 -6.38 4.42
CA ASP A 188 -0.57 -7.49 4.06
C ASP A 188 -1.97 -6.90 3.93
N ILE A 189 -2.41 -6.74 2.69
CA ILE A 189 -3.58 -5.90 2.37
C ILE A 189 -4.64 -6.72 1.67
N GLN A 190 -5.84 -6.67 2.19
CA GLN A 190 -7.04 -7.21 1.56
C GLN A 190 -7.99 -6.09 1.18
N GLY A 191 -8.36 -6.02 -0.10
CA GLY A 191 -9.36 -5.09 -0.61
C GLY A 191 -10.70 -5.78 -0.84
N VAL A 192 -11.81 -5.10 -0.57
CA VAL A 192 -13.18 -5.52 -0.92
C VAL A 192 -13.66 -4.70 -2.09
N GLN A 193 -14.10 -5.37 -3.15
CA GLN A 193 -14.57 -4.71 -4.37
C GLN A 193 -15.78 -3.82 -4.10
N VAL A 194 -15.70 -2.58 -4.56
CA VAL A 194 -16.83 -1.64 -4.57
C VAL A 194 -17.71 -1.95 -5.78
N LYS A 195 -19.01 -1.99 -5.57
CA LYS A 195 -19.98 -2.26 -6.65
C LYS A 195 -20.16 -1.03 -7.55
#